data_c4221d248e355f8dbbf06bcb3cf313f3
#
_entry.id   c4221d248e355f8dbbf06bcb3cf313f3
#
_cell.length_a   1.000
_cell.length_b   1.000
_cell.length_c   1.000
_cell.angle_alpha   90.00
_cell.angle_beta   90.00
_cell.angle_gamma   90.00
#
_symmetry.space_group_name_H-M   'P 1'
#
loop_
_entity.id
_entity.type
_entity.pdbx_description
1 polymer ?
#
loop_
_entity_poly.entity_id
_entity_poly.type
_entity_poly.pdbx_seq_one_letter_code
_entity_poly.pdbx_strand_id
1 'polypeptide(L)'
;MYRAVDASSLSPARNHPVDQPLATNSQIASGQPDRPQYHLLDERLVGAQLKVVVNDGENYKNREVIVSIARVEGVVSIRHHVYNISKGLSPAWVSTKGPNPTRDNGLLVVVKGEHCGKYVRRIHHRYHEDNGNKRALILLAVVQKVVGATDTLTGEQFELGPDSLCLAFETNEDRKLNANLMNSLRENARKRRQVDETFNLYYSISKYKN
;
A
#
# COMPACT_ATOMS: atom_id res chain seq x y z
N MET A 1 -12.29 75.52 -20.20
CA MET A 1 -10.86 75.51 -19.79
C MET A 1 -10.43 74.09 -19.52
N TYR A 2 -9.84 73.47 -20.46
CA TYR A 2 -9.28 72.11 -20.32
C TYR A 2 -7.80 72.26 -20.04
N ARG A 3 -7.32 71.67 -18.95
CA ARG A 3 -5.87 71.47 -18.71
C ARG A 3 -5.51 70.04 -19.02
N ALA A 4 -4.64 69.88 -19.99
CA ALA A 4 -3.91 68.66 -20.26
C ALA A 4 -2.94 68.34 -19.13
N VAL A 5 -2.81 67.11 -18.75
CA VAL A 5 -1.77 66.62 -17.86
C VAL A 5 -1.01 65.53 -18.61
N ASP A 6 0.31 65.74 -18.65
CA ASP A 6 1.30 64.98 -19.38
C ASP A 6 1.37 63.51 -19.03
N ALA A 7 1.53 62.74 -20.08
CA ALA A 7 1.91 61.33 -20.03
C ALA A 7 3.45 61.26 -20.14
N SER A 8 4.13 60.80 -19.10
CA SER A 8 5.47 60.20 -19.23
C SER A 8 5.98 59.62 -17.90
N SER A 9 5.85 58.32 -17.75
CA SER A 9 6.91 57.46 -17.16
C SER A 9 6.51 55.98 -17.32
N LEU A 10 6.86 55.45 -18.46
CA LEU A 10 6.92 54.03 -18.69
C LEU A 10 8.21 53.50 -18.04
N SER A 11 8.10 52.82 -16.93
CA SER A 11 9.15 51.98 -16.37
C SER A 11 9.16 50.63 -17.08
N PRO A 12 10.32 50.11 -17.45
CA PRO A 12 10.40 48.85 -18.19
C PRO A 12 10.06 47.67 -17.29
N ALA A 13 9.18 46.82 -17.80
CA ALA A 13 8.83 45.55 -17.23
C ALA A 13 10.09 44.66 -17.04
N ARG A 14 10.35 44.25 -15.81
CA ARG A 14 11.31 43.18 -15.52
C ARG A 14 10.75 41.89 -16.03
N ASN A 15 11.36 41.36 -17.07
CA ASN A 15 11.21 39.97 -17.52
C ASN A 15 11.71 39.04 -16.42
N HIS A 16 10.81 38.35 -15.75
CA HIS A 16 11.13 37.15 -15.00
C HIS A 16 11.16 35.98 -16.00
N PRO A 17 12.23 35.20 -16.06
CA PRO A 17 12.21 33.97 -16.82
C PRO A 17 11.35 32.95 -16.08
N VAL A 18 10.16 32.72 -16.59
CA VAL A 18 9.35 31.55 -16.30
C VAL A 18 9.80 30.47 -17.26
N ASP A 19 10.81 29.72 -16.85
CA ASP A 19 11.11 28.42 -17.46
C ASP A 19 11.88 27.57 -16.44
N GLN A 20 11.10 26.97 -15.54
CA GLN A 20 11.51 25.72 -14.92
C GLN A 20 10.76 24.60 -15.64
N PRO A 21 11.43 23.73 -16.38
CA PRO A 21 10.79 22.57 -16.95
C PRO A 21 10.32 21.66 -15.83
N LEU A 22 9.03 21.35 -15.84
CA LEU A 22 8.45 20.24 -15.11
C LEU A 22 9.29 18.99 -15.36
N ALA A 23 9.99 18.53 -14.33
CA ALA A 23 10.77 17.32 -14.37
C ALA A 23 9.85 16.15 -14.72
N THR A 24 9.88 15.74 -15.95
CA THR A 24 9.38 14.46 -16.44
C THR A 24 10.15 13.36 -15.73
N ASN A 25 9.53 12.71 -14.77
CA ASN A 25 10.04 11.54 -14.06
C ASN A 25 10.00 10.30 -14.97
N SER A 26 10.83 10.26 -15.97
CA SER A 26 11.12 9.08 -16.77
C SER A 26 12.62 8.89 -16.91
N GLN A 27 13.29 8.63 -15.79
CA GLN A 27 14.57 7.93 -15.74
C GLN A 27 14.83 7.49 -14.30
N ILE A 28 14.48 6.25 -14.00
CA ILE A 28 15.03 5.56 -12.85
C ILE A 28 16.45 5.17 -13.24
N ALA A 29 17.38 6.11 -13.09
CA ALA A 29 18.81 5.82 -13.11
C ALA A 29 19.18 5.18 -11.77
N SER A 30 19.57 3.93 -11.82
CA SER A 30 20.29 3.24 -10.75
C SER A 30 21.47 4.09 -10.28
N GLY A 31 21.42 4.56 -9.01
CA GLY A 31 22.59 5.13 -8.37
C GLY A 31 22.46 6.45 -7.62
N GLN A 32 21.26 6.83 -7.14
CA GLN A 32 21.16 7.91 -6.15
C GLN A 32 20.73 7.35 -4.78
N PRO A 33 21.61 7.42 -3.76
CA PRO A 33 21.17 7.20 -2.37
C PRO A 33 20.28 8.36 -1.94
N ASP A 34 19.23 8.04 -1.16
CA ASP A 34 18.47 8.96 -0.30
C ASP A 34 17.34 9.84 -0.89
N ARG A 35 16.69 9.45 -1.97
CA ARG A 35 15.32 9.93 -2.15
C ARG A 35 14.35 8.99 -1.42
N PRO A 36 13.47 9.51 -0.52
CA PRO A 36 12.45 8.69 0.10
C PRO A 36 11.63 8.04 -1.02
N GLN A 37 11.73 6.73 -1.12
CA GLN A 37 11.02 5.97 -2.15
C GLN A 37 9.54 5.94 -1.75
N TYR A 38 8.72 6.75 -2.38
CA TYR A 38 7.30 6.82 -2.14
C TYR A 38 6.60 5.61 -2.78
N HIS A 39 6.61 4.49 -2.07
CA HIS A 39 6.05 3.21 -2.55
C HIS A 39 4.61 3.31 -3.05
N LEU A 40 3.82 4.25 -2.50
CA LEU A 40 2.44 4.45 -2.90
C LEU A 40 2.27 5.13 -4.27
N LEU A 41 3.34 5.61 -4.87
CA LEU A 41 3.33 6.16 -6.24
C LEU A 41 3.70 5.13 -7.31
N ASP A 42 3.78 3.86 -6.97
CA ASP A 42 4.00 2.80 -7.95
C ASP A 42 2.76 2.65 -8.85
N GLU A 43 2.98 2.60 -10.16
CA GLU A 43 1.92 2.48 -11.16
C GLU A 43 1.06 1.24 -10.99
N ARG A 44 1.63 0.16 -10.48
CA ARG A 44 0.93 -1.09 -10.20
C ARG A 44 -0.15 -0.95 -9.12
N LEU A 45 -0.12 0.14 -8.35
CA LEU A 45 -1.11 0.45 -7.33
C LEU A 45 -2.29 1.29 -7.84
N VAL A 46 -2.24 1.78 -9.09
CA VAL A 46 -3.33 2.58 -9.66
C VAL A 46 -4.65 1.78 -9.62
N GLY A 47 -5.69 2.40 -9.08
CA GLY A 47 -7.00 1.77 -8.81
C GLY A 47 -7.14 1.15 -7.42
N ALA A 48 -6.05 1.00 -6.65
CA ALA A 48 -6.14 0.49 -5.30
C ALA A 48 -6.75 1.52 -4.34
N GLN A 49 -7.58 1.04 -3.43
CA GLN A 49 -8.09 1.78 -2.28
C GLN A 49 -7.44 1.24 -1.00
N LEU A 50 -6.70 2.09 -0.31
CA LEU A 50 -5.83 1.71 0.80
C LEU A 50 -6.22 2.46 2.08
N LYS A 51 -6.01 1.80 3.22
CA LYS A 51 -6.06 2.43 4.53
C LYS A 51 -4.67 2.91 4.89
N VAL A 52 -4.52 4.20 5.10
CA VAL A 52 -3.26 4.85 5.41
C VAL A 52 -3.39 5.73 6.64
N VAL A 53 -2.26 6.07 7.25
CA VAL A 53 -2.18 7.08 8.31
C VAL A 53 -1.59 8.34 7.70
N VAL A 54 -2.27 9.46 7.88
CA VAL A 54 -1.74 10.76 7.48
C VAL A 54 -1.00 11.38 8.67
N ASN A 55 0.29 11.58 8.51
CA ASN A 55 1.20 12.02 9.58
C ASN A 55 1.29 13.54 9.70
N ASP A 56 0.88 14.28 8.66
CA ASP A 56 0.98 15.72 8.60
C ASP A 56 -0.27 16.35 7.94
N GLY A 57 -0.39 17.67 8.05
CA GLY A 57 -1.55 18.43 7.58
C GLY A 57 -2.50 18.80 8.71
N GLU A 58 -3.01 20.06 8.68
CA GLU A 58 -3.80 20.65 9.76
C GLU A 58 -5.02 19.84 10.20
N ASN A 59 -5.67 19.14 9.25
CA ASN A 59 -6.93 18.45 9.50
C ASN A 59 -6.80 16.92 9.66
N TYR A 60 -5.61 16.34 9.42
CA TYR A 60 -5.48 14.87 9.25
C TYR A 60 -4.41 14.25 10.13
N LYS A 61 -3.64 15.04 10.88
CA LYS A 61 -2.50 14.54 11.65
C LYS A 61 -2.84 13.32 12.51
N ASN A 62 -2.12 12.21 12.28
CA ASN A 62 -2.31 10.93 12.94
C ASN A 62 -3.69 10.29 12.75
N ARG A 63 -4.40 10.63 11.69
CA ARG A 63 -5.69 10.01 11.37
C ARG A 63 -5.55 8.92 10.34
N GLU A 64 -6.27 7.84 10.57
CA GLU A 64 -6.48 6.80 9.58
C GLU A 64 -7.50 7.28 8.56
N VAL A 65 -7.13 7.22 7.29
CA VAL A 65 -7.99 7.62 6.18
C VAL A 65 -7.95 6.56 5.07
N ILE A 66 -8.97 6.57 4.23
CA ILE A 66 -9.00 5.78 3.00
C ILE A 66 -8.56 6.67 1.86
N VAL A 67 -7.58 6.20 1.12
CA VAL A 67 -7.09 6.87 -0.08
C VAL A 67 -7.24 5.98 -1.30
N SER A 68 -7.41 6.58 -2.47
CA SER A 68 -7.29 5.91 -3.76
C SER A 68 -5.98 6.32 -4.42
N ILE A 69 -5.33 5.35 -5.06
CA ILE A 69 -4.19 5.62 -5.92
C ILE A 69 -4.73 5.81 -7.34
N ALA A 70 -4.56 6.98 -7.90
CA ALA A 70 -5.14 7.34 -9.19
C ALA A 70 -4.10 7.99 -10.10
N ARG A 71 -4.30 7.87 -11.40
CA ARG A 71 -3.55 8.65 -12.39
C ARG A 71 -4.33 9.93 -12.69
N VAL A 72 -3.70 11.09 -12.45
CA VAL A 72 -4.27 12.41 -12.72
C VAL A 72 -3.30 13.13 -13.62
N GLU A 73 -3.73 13.55 -14.80
CA GLU A 73 -2.89 14.23 -15.80
C GLU A 73 -1.58 13.46 -16.12
N GLY A 74 -1.69 12.13 -16.19
CA GLY A 74 -0.55 11.25 -16.47
C GLY A 74 0.35 10.91 -15.28
N VAL A 75 0.13 11.53 -14.11
CA VAL A 75 0.95 11.33 -12.91
C VAL A 75 0.19 10.48 -11.87
N VAL A 76 0.88 9.52 -11.26
CA VAL A 76 0.32 8.74 -10.13
C VAL A 76 0.21 9.65 -8.91
N SER A 77 -0.95 9.70 -8.32
CA SER A 77 -1.26 10.55 -7.17
C SER A 77 -2.06 9.81 -6.11
N ILE A 78 -1.87 10.23 -4.85
CA ILE A 78 -2.65 9.75 -3.70
C ILE A 78 -3.83 10.69 -3.53
N ARG A 79 -5.05 10.16 -3.58
CA ARG A 79 -6.29 10.95 -3.50
C ARG A 79 -7.10 10.54 -2.29
N HIS A 80 -7.47 11.50 -1.46
CA HIS A 80 -8.41 11.33 -0.36
C HIS A 80 -9.76 11.93 -0.76
N HIS A 81 -10.83 11.18 -0.57
CA HIS A 81 -12.19 11.62 -0.88
C HIS A 81 -12.92 12.03 0.41
N VAL A 82 -13.33 13.29 0.48
CA VAL A 82 -14.11 13.86 1.59
C VAL A 82 -15.34 14.54 1.00
N TYR A 83 -16.54 14.10 1.38
CA TYR A 83 -17.79 14.70 0.91
C TYR A 83 -17.84 14.96 -0.60
N ASN A 84 -17.48 13.93 -1.39
CA ASN A 84 -17.42 13.99 -2.86
C ASN A 84 -16.32 14.92 -3.44
N ILE A 85 -15.46 15.48 -2.62
CA ILE A 85 -14.30 16.25 -3.06
C ILE A 85 -13.06 15.37 -2.99
N SER A 86 -12.39 15.21 -4.13
CA SER A 86 -11.13 14.46 -4.21
C SER A 86 -9.96 15.42 -4.03
N LYS A 87 -9.20 15.26 -2.93
CA LYS A 87 -8.01 16.06 -2.64
C LYS A 87 -6.75 15.22 -2.81
N GLY A 88 -5.72 15.80 -3.45
CA GLY A 88 -4.38 15.21 -3.48
C GLY A 88 -3.74 15.28 -2.10
N LEU A 89 -3.03 14.20 -1.72
CA LEU A 89 -2.19 14.17 -0.53
C LEU A 89 -0.71 14.06 -0.94
N SER A 90 0.14 14.79 -0.23
CA SER A 90 1.58 14.63 -0.40
C SER A 90 2.01 13.23 0.03
N PRO A 91 2.77 12.50 -0.80
CA PRO A 91 3.30 11.18 -0.42
C PRO A 91 4.15 11.21 0.86
N ALA A 92 4.80 12.34 1.14
CA ALA A 92 5.61 12.52 2.36
C ALA A 92 4.77 12.52 3.65
N TRP A 93 3.47 12.80 3.55
CA TRP A 93 2.56 12.83 4.70
C TRP A 93 1.87 11.51 4.98
N VAL A 94 2.05 10.52 4.11
CA VAL A 94 1.26 9.30 4.13
C VAL A 94 2.14 8.11 4.48
N SER A 95 1.74 7.39 5.52
CA SER A 95 2.32 6.10 5.89
C SER A 95 1.32 4.97 5.64
N THR A 96 1.80 3.87 5.07
CA THR A 96 0.99 2.66 4.92
C THR A 96 0.62 2.11 6.27
N LYS A 97 -0.63 1.69 6.43
CA LYS A 97 -1.04 0.91 7.58
C LYS A 97 -0.79 -0.57 7.30
N GLY A 98 0.35 -1.07 7.77
CA GLY A 98 0.66 -2.50 7.73
C GLY A 98 -0.34 -3.31 8.57
N PRO A 99 -0.59 -4.59 8.20
CA PRO A 99 -1.46 -5.46 8.97
C PRO A 99 -0.81 -5.84 10.31
N ASN A 100 -1.63 -5.96 11.34
CA ASN A 100 -1.22 -6.69 12.53
C ASN A 100 -1.18 -8.19 12.21
N PRO A 101 -0.01 -8.88 12.27
CA PRO A 101 0.11 -10.27 11.85
C PRO A 101 -0.81 -11.24 12.59
N THR A 102 -1.25 -10.90 13.79
CA THR A 102 -2.08 -11.77 14.63
C THR A 102 -3.57 -11.47 14.54
N ARG A 103 -3.96 -10.23 14.25
CA ARG A 103 -5.36 -9.77 14.37
C ARG A 103 -6.03 -9.49 13.03
N ASP A 104 -5.29 -8.90 12.07
CA ASP A 104 -5.90 -8.43 10.84
C ASP A 104 -6.11 -9.57 9.84
N ASN A 105 -7.36 -9.78 9.44
CA ASN A 105 -7.79 -10.77 8.46
C ASN A 105 -8.43 -10.14 7.22
N GLY A 106 -8.29 -8.82 7.06
CA GLY A 106 -8.83 -8.09 5.92
C GLY A 106 -8.09 -8.36 4.62
N LEU A 107 -8.59 -7.78 3.55
CA LEU A 107 -7.91 -7.73 2.27
C LEU A 107 -6.66 -6.84 2.41
N LEU A 108 -5.57 -7.28 1.82
CA LEU A 108 -4.29 -6.59 1.82
C LEU A 108 -3.87 -6.31 0.37
N VAL A 109 -3.02 -5.30 0.20
CA VAL A 109 -2.33 -5.02 -1.06
C VAL A 109 -0.83 -5.03 -0.79
N VAL A 110 -0.09 -5.67 -1.66
CA VAL A 110 1.37 -5.60 -1.64
C VAL A 110 1.79 -4.24 -2.18
N VAL A 111 2.54 -3.48 -1.39
CA VAL A 111 2.96 -2.11 -1.74
C VAL A 111 4.43 -1.97 -2.06
N LYS A 112 5.22 -3.05 -1.92
CA LYS A 112 6.67 -3.09 -2.20
C LYS A 112 7.09 -4.40 -2.85
N GLY A 113 8.17 -4.34 -3.64
CA GLY A 113 8.79 -5.51 -4.23
C GLY A 113 8.11 -5.99 -5.53
N GLU A 114 8.47 -7.19 -5.96
CA GLU A 114 8.01 -7.75 -7.24
C GLU A 114 6.52 -7.99 -7.33
N HIS A 115 5.88 -8.32 -6.19
CA HIS A 115 4.45 -8.57 -6.09
C HIS A 115 3.60 -7.31 -5.88
N CYS A 116 4.20 -6.10 -5.97
CA CYS A 116 3.49 -4.83 -5.78
C CYS A 116 2.24 -4.76 -6.67
N GLY A 117 1.14 -4.26 -6.10
CA GLY A 117 -0.17 -4.17 -6.75
C GLY A 117 -1.05 -5.41 -6.60
N LYS A 118 -0.51 -6.57 -6.18
CA LYS A 118 -1.33 -7.77 -5.96
C LYS A 118 -2.19 -7.63 -4.73
N TYR A 119 -3.47 -7.99 -4.87
CA TYR A 119 -4.37 -8.18 -3.74
C TYR A 119 -4.13 -9.54 -3.12
N VAL A 120 -4.06 -9.59 -1.79
CA VAL A 120 -3.72 -10.81 -1.08
C VAL A 120 -4.54 -10.95 0.20
N ARG A 121 -4.73 -12.20 0.64
CA ARG A 121 -5.33 -12.53 1.94
C ARG A 121 -4.37 -13.38 2.74
N ARG A 122 -4.33 -13.12 4.05
CA ARG A 122 -3.49 -13.87 4.96
C ARG A 122 -4.01 -15.30 5.12
N ILE A 123 -3.12 -16.27 4.93
CA ILE A 123 -3.32 -17.67 5.28
C ILE A 123 -2.81 -17.88 6.71
N HIS A 124 -1.53 -17.58 6.95
CA HIS A 124 -0.84 -17.86 8.20
C HIS A 124 0.23 -16.80 8.45
N HIS A 125 0.77 -16.75 9.67
CA HIS A 125 1.97 -15.99 9.99
C HIS A 125 2.91 -16.86 10.80
N ARG A 126 4.21 -16.63 10.66
CA ARG A 126 5.27 -17.20 11.47
C ARG A 126 6.28 -16.14 11.83
N TYR A 127 7.08 -16.43 12.83
CA TYR A 127 8.22 -15.60 13.17
C TYR A 127 9.47 -16.30 12.65
N HIS A 128 10.27 -15.57 11.91
CA HIS A 128 11.60 -15.99 11.49
C HIS A 128 12.62 -15.27 12.38
N GLU A 129 13.56 -16.01 12.93
CA GLU A 129 14.63 -15.44 13.76
C GLU A 129 15.89 -15.40 12.90
N ASP A 130 16.40 -14.20 12.68
CA ASP A 130 17.64 -13.94 11.96
C ASP A 130 18.54 -13.09 12.84
N ASN A 131 19.72 -13.64 13.20
CA ASN A 131 20.71 -12.96 14.07
C ASN A 131 20.12 -12.38 15.37
N GLY A 132 19.22 -13.09 16.03
CA GLY A 132 18.54 -12.66 17.26
C GLY A 132 17.38 -11.68 17.05
N ASN A 133 17.11 -11.27 15.81
CA ASN A 133 15.97 -10.42 15.47
C ASN A 133 14.78 -11.28 14.99
N LYS A 134 13.67 -11.18 15.71
CA LYS A 134 12.41 -11.85 15.30
C LYS A 134 11.68 -10.99 14.29
N ARG A 135 11.55 -11.50 13.07
CA ARG A 135 10.76 -10.88 12.00
C ARG A 135 9.50 -11.69 11.75
N ALA A 136 8.36 -10.99 11.67
CA ALA A 136 7.13 -11.62 11.27
C ALA A 136 7.13 -11.84 9.75
N LEU A 137 6.82 -13.06 9.32
CA LEU A 137 6.53 -13.41 7.93
C LEU A 137 5.07 -13.83 7.83
N ILE A 138 4.40 -13.36 6.82
CA ILE A 138 2.98 -13.61 6.57
C ILE A 138 2.88 -14.42 5.28
N LEU A 139 2.35 -15.64 5.38
CA LEU A 139 1.98 -16.43 4.23
C LEU A 139 0.67 -15.90 3.65
N LEU A 140 0.70 -15.57 2.38
CA LEU A 140 -0.34 -14.87 1.65
C LEU A 140 -0.85 -15.73 0.49
N ALA A 141 -2.17 -15.67 0.26
CA ALA A 141 -2.78 -16.17 -0.97
C ALA A 141 -3.16 -14.96 -1.85
N VAL A 142 -2.78 -15.02 -3.11
CA VAL A 142 -3.18 -14.00 -4.09
C VAL A 142 -4.63 -14.19 -4.43
N VAL A 143 -5.37 -13.07 -4.44
CA VAL A 143 -6.78 -13.03 -4.81
C VAL A 143 -7.00 -12.07 -5.97
N GLN A 144 -7.90 -12.44 -6.85
CA GLN A 144 -8.49 -11.54 -7.81
C GLN A 144 -9.73 -10.91 -7.18
N LYS A 145 -9.66 -9.60 -6.94
CA LYS A 145 -10.80 -8.85 -6.39
C LYS A 145 -11.90 -8.75 -7.44
N VAL A 146 -13.11 -9.14 -7.06
CA VAL A 146 -14.31 -9.05 -7.91
C VAL A 146 -15.28 -8.10 -7.24
N VAL A 147 -15.66 -7.02 -7.95
CA VAL A 147 -16.60 -6.03 -7.41
C VAL A 147 -17.99 -6.64 -7.31
N GLY A 148 -18.60 -6.59 -6.14
CA GLY A 148 -19.94 -7.10 -5.89
C GLY A 148 -20.06 -8.63 -5.83
N ALA A 149 -18.95 -9.37 -5.76
CA ALA A 149 -18.92 -10.81 -5.67
C ALA A 149 -17.77 -11.29 -4.74
N THR A 150 -17.73 -12.59 -4.46
CA THR A 150 -16.63 -13.21 -3.70
C THR A 150 -15.33 -13.14 -4.50
N ASP A 151 -14.24 -12.73 -3.84
CA ASP A 151 -12.90 -12.75 -4.44
C ASP A 151 -12.50 -14.19 -4.80
N THR A 152 -11.71 -14.34 -5.86
CA THR A 152 -11.27 -15.63 -6.35
C THR A 152 -9.80 -15.86 -6.01
N LEU A 153 -9.45 -17.04 -5.50
CA LEU A 153 -8.05 -17.44 -5.28
C LEU A 153 -7.40 -17.75 -6.64
N THR A 154 -6.24 -17.18 -6.89
CA THR A 154 -5.45 -17.48 -8.12
C THR A 154 -4.62 -18.76 -8.01
N GLY A 155 -4.47 -19.31 -6.80
CA GLY A 155 -3.58 -20.42 -6.52
C GLY A 155 -2.15 -19.99 -6.17
N GLU A 156 -1.75 -18.77 -6.49
CA GLU A 156 -0.43 -18.23 -6.14
C GLU A 156 -0.34 -17.94 -4.63
N GLN A 157 0.79 -18.30 -4.02
CA GLN A 157 1.08 -18.07 -2.60
C GLN A 157 2.54 -17.68 -2.44
N PHE A 158 2.80 -16.74 -1.50
CA PHE A 158 4.15 -16.32 -1.13
C PHE A 158 4.20 -15.76 0.29
N GLU A 159 5.39 -15.55 0.82
CA GLU A 159 5.60 -14.94 2.14
C GLU A 159 6.19 -13.55 2.02
N LEU A 160 5.66 -12.61 2.81
CA LEU A 160 6.19 -11.26 2.93
C LEU A 160 6.19 -10.79 4.38
N GLY A 161 7.08 -9.84 4.66
CA GLY A 161 7.02 -9.06 5.90
C GLY A 161 5.84 -8.08 5.91
N PRO A 162 5.33 -7.71 7.10
CA PRO A 162 4.21 -6.77 7.23
C PRO A 162 4.49 -5.40 6.61
N ASP A 163 5.76 -4.97 6.55
CA ASP A 163 6.18 -3.68 5.99
C ASP A 163 6.00 -3.57 4.47
N SER A 164 5.81 -4.70 3.79
CA SER A 164 5.51 -4.75 2.35
C SER A 164 4.02 -4.75 2.05
N LEU A 165 3.17 -4.69 3.07
CA LEU A 165 1.73 -4.84 2.98
C LEU A 165 1.02 -3.59 3.47
N CYS A 166 -0.13 -3.29 2.87
CA CYS A 166 -1.05 -2.27 3.32
C CYS A 166 -2.47 -2.86 3.39
N LEU A 167 -3.24 -2.45 4.39
CA LEU A 167 -4.65 -2.79 4.47
C LEU A 167 -5.40 -2.16 3.31
N ALA A 168 -6.09 -2.96 2.51
CA ALA A 168 -7.02 -2.50 1.51
C ALA A 168 -8.34 -2.07 2.13
N PHE A 169 -9.04 -1.19 1.45
CA PHE A 169 -10.41 -0.87 1.81
C PHE A 169 -11.35 -1.98 1.34
N GLU A 170 -12.20 -2.44 2.25
CA GLU A 170 -13.33 -3.34 1.99
C GLU A 170 -14.58 -2.77 2.62
N THR A 171 -15.69 -2.81 1.90
CA THR A 171 -17.00 -2.53 2.48
C THR A 171 -17.44 -3.66 3.42
N ASN A 172 -18.48 -3.40 4.21
CA ASN A 172 -19.04 -4.47 5.05
C ASN A 172 -19.69 -5.58 4.21
N GLU A 173 -20.21 -5.24 3.03
CA GLU A 173 -20.77 -6.18 2.07
C GLU A 173 -19.68 -7.07 1.47
N ASP A 174 -18.56 -6.48 1.02
CA ASP A 174 -17.40 -7.27 0.54
C ASP A 174 -16.94 -8.28 1.59
N ARG A 175 -16.87 -7.87 2.86
CA ARG A 175 -16.48 -8.76 3.97
C ARG A 175 -17.46 -9.91 4.18
N LYS A 176 -18.77 -9.66 4.05
CA LYS A 176 -19.78 -10.70 4.15
C LYS A 176 -19.67 -11.68 3.00
N LEU A 177 -19.54 -11.20 1.77
CA LEU A 177 -19.36 -12.02 0.57
C LEU A 177 -18.12 -12.93 0.68
N ASN A 178 -17.05 -12.42 1.26
CA ASN A 178 -15.78 -13.14 1.41
C ASN A 178 -15.67 -13.97 2.72
N ALA A 179 -16.71 -14.04 3.55
CA ALA A 179 -16.65 -14.74 4.82
C ALA A 179 -16.32 -16.23 4.68
N ASN A 180 -16.93 -16.92 3.72
CA ASN A 180 -16.66 -18.33 3.43
C ASN A 180 -15.23 -18.57 2.94
N LEU A 181 -14.73 -17.71 2.05
CA LEU A 181 -13.35 -17.74 1.58
C LEU A 181 -12.38 -17.60 2.76
N MET A 182 -12.64 -16.66 3.67
CA MET A 182 -11.81 -16.44 4.86
C MET A 182 -11.82 -17.64 5.82
N ASN A 183 -12.97 -18.29 5.99
CA ASN A 183 -13.08 -19.49 6.81
C ASN A 183 -12.29 -20.66 6.19
N SER A 184 -12.39 -20.85 4.89
CA SER A 184 -11.62 -21.87 4.16
C SER A 184 -10.11 -21.64 4.29
N LEU A 185 -9.62 -20.41 4.14
CA LEU A 185 -8.22 -20.07 4.34
C LEU A 185 -7.72 -20.36 5.77
N ARG A 186 -8.54 -20.06 6.78
CA ARG A 186 -8.22 -20.37 8.19
C ARG A 186 -8.15 -21.86 8.46
N GLU A 187 -9.08 -22.63 7.90
CA GLU A 187 -9.06 -24.07 8.02
C GLU A 187 -7.83 -24.71 7.36
N ASN A 188 -7.48 -24.25 6.16
CA ASN A 188 -6.27 -24.67 5.49
C ASN A 188 -5.00 -24.33 6.30
N ALA A 189 -4.97 -23.15 6.94
CA ALA A 189 -3.89 -22.78 7.83
C ALA A 189 -3.77 -23.68 9.07
N ARG A 190 -4.89 -24.12 9.64
CA ARG A 190 -4.91 -25.06 10.77
C ARG A 190 -4.40 -26.42 10.37
N LYS A 191 -4.84 -26.96 9.23
CA LYS A 191 -4.37 -28.24 8.70
C LYS A 191 -2.86 -28.25 8.46
N ARG A 192 -2.30 -27.16 7.89
CA ARG A 192 -0.85 -27.04 7.69
C ARG A 192 -0.08 -27.07 9.00
N ARG A 193 -0.52 -26.34 10.04
CA ARG A 193 0.14 -26.39 11.36
C ARG A 193 0.18 -27.81 11.94
N GLN A 194 -0.92 -28.54 11.85
CA GLN A 194 -0.98 -29.91 12.34
C GLN A 194 0.03 -30.82 11.63
N VAL A 195 0.18 -30.63 10.30
CA VAL A 195 1.17 -31.40 9.52
C VAL A 195 2.60 -31.03 9.95
N ASP A 196 2.90 -29.73 10.10
CA ASP A 196 4.22 -29.26 10.52
C ASP A 196 4.57 -29.71 11.95
N GLU A 197 3.63 -29.68 12.87
CA GLU A 197 3.81 -30.17 14.25
C GLU A 197 4.04 -31.69 14.26
N THR A 198 3.28 -32.45 13.47
CA THR A 198 3.44 -33.90 13.35
C THR A 198 4.81 -34.26 12.74
N PHE A 199 5.24 -33.54 11.73
CA PHE A 199 6.53 -33.72 11.09
C PHE A 199 7.70 -33.43 12.05
N ASN A 200 7.61 -32.34 12.79
CA ASN A 200 8.61 -31.97 13.81
C ASN A 200 8.68 -32.99 14.95
N LEU A 201 7.54 -33.55 15.36
CA LEU A 201 7.48 -34.59 16.37
C LEU A 201 8.17 -35.86 15.85
N TYR A 202 7.92 -36.27 14.61
CA TYR A 202 8.53 -37.44 13.97
C TYR A 202 10.07 -37.30 13.86
N TYR A 203 10.52 -36.12 13.48
CA TYR A 203 11.95 -35.80 13.37
C TYR A 203 12.68 -35.80 14.72
N SER A 204 12.02 -35.28 15.77
CA SER A 204 12.57 -35.32 17.11
C SER A 204 12.69 -36.74 17.66
N ILE A 205 11.68 -37.58 17.43
CA ILE A 205 11.70 -39.01 17.86
C ILE A 205 12.77 -39.81 17.12
N SER A 206 12.97 -39.54 15.80
CA SER A 206 13.98 -40.25 15.02
C SER A 206 15.42 -39.93 15.45
N LYS A 207 15.68 -38.74 15.96
CA LYS A 207 16.98 -38.32 16.51
C LYS A 207 17.36 -39.01 17.83
N TYR A 208 16.38 -39.47 18.60
CA TYR A 208 16.63 -40.15 19.88
C TYR A 208 16.72 -41.69 19.76
N LYS A 209 16.55 -42.23 18.53
CA LYS A 209 16.65 -43.69 18.29
C LYS A 209 18.00 -44.16 17.69
N ASN A 210 18.90 -43.23 17.43
CA ASN A 210 20.29 -43.47 17.02
C ASN A 210 21.23 -43.01 18.13
#